data_fd5341fbdde6473300cf0120edf99179
#
_entry.id   fd5341fbdde6473300cf0120edf99179
#
_cell.length_a   1.000
_cell.length_b   1.000
_cell.length_c   1.000
_cell.angle_alpha   90.00
_cell.angle_beta   90.00
_cell.angle_gamma   90.00
#
_symmetry.space_group_name_H-M   'P 1'
#
loop_
_entity.id
_entity.type
_entity.pdbx_description
1 polymer ?
#
loop_
_entity_poly.entity_id
_entity_poly.type
_entity_poly.pdbx_seq_one_letter_code
_entity_poly.pdbx_strand_id
1 'polypeptide(L)'
;CVSFYFLSIKQLGATDELYIKMNSRGKPLTEFEHFKAEWEGNIKEIEPKLTEEQKNNGEKTLSQTIGHKIDVAWTDLLWPYRNSGTGTAADDIIDDEFVKYFRFLADIIYCKNSIPLNSSNDIFTITKELFGSNNPHAIENVKTIERGFDCWLNIDIESLFGSVLTTHTTDKPRKCIVDEPVNIFVEACHNNGDIISGHRRKFPLGRTVLLYAFVYYLQHKDTIEEAQFARRIRMVSNLIKGSEYELRENNLANLIRQTEYVLDNGDIEEGYLSFNANQLIEEHEKVEWLKNNPEKDDVLCKLENHNLLQGAVRVVGLENIDLTDRFYSLFECDWALVNRALLTIGDYSQLVSWRYQIGSANNESSWKSIFKTNKEDLKETKRILIELLSRSNKFTDEVLNNIIDD
;
A
#
# COMPACT_ATOMS: atom_id res chain seq x y z
N CYS A 1 40.52 -30.63 14.06
CA CYS A 1 40.30 -31.24 12.73
C CYS A 1 38.82 -31.56 12.60
N VAL A 2 38.20 -31.07 11.55
CA VAL A 2 36.82 -31.40 11.18
C VAL A 2 36.92 -32.53 10.15
N SER A 3 36.22 -33.64 10.39
CA SER A 3 36.19 -34.78 9.47
C SER A 3 34.80 -34.86 8.86
N PHE A 4 34.73 -35.07 7.56
CA PHE A 4 33.47 -35.29 6.85
C PHE A 4 33.37 -36.76 6.46
N TYR A 5 32.23 -37.38 6.77
CA TYR A 5 31.92 -38.74 6.33
C TYR A 5 30.84 -38.65 5.24
N PHE A 6 31.13 -39.22 4.08
CA PHE A 6 30.15 -39.33 3.01
C PHE A 6 29.38 -40.65 3.17
N LEU A 7 28.05 -40.53 3.34
CA LEU A 7 27.14 -41.67 3.38
C LEU A 7 26.22 -41.60 2.17
N SER A 8 26.30 -42.56 1.28
CA SER A 8 25.44 -42.61 0.09
C SER A 8 24.03 -43.09 0.46
N ILE A 9 23.06 -42.23 0.41
CA ILE A 9 21.63 -42.51 0.68
C ILE A 9 21.08 -43.58 -0.28
N LYS A 10 21.59 -43.67 -1.51
CA LYS A 10 21.18 -44.68 -2.50
C LYS A 10 21.48 -46.12 -2.08
N GLN A 11 22.49 -46.33 -1.23
CA GLN A 11 22.87 -47.67 -0.75
C GLN A 11 22.13 -48.10 0.51
N LEU A 12 21.46 -47.19 1.21
CA LEU A 12 20.77 -47.47 2.47
C LEU A 12 19.32 -47.92 2.29
N GLY A 13 18.76 -47.88 1.06
CA GLY A 13 17.34 -48.19 0.85
C GLY A 13 16.42 -47.30 1.68
N ALA A 14 16.94 -46.14 2.08
CA ALA A 14 16.29 -45.25 3.02
C ALA A 14 15.33 -44.39 2.26
N THR A 15 14.10 -44.77 2.28
CA THR A 15 12.93 -44.05 1.86
C THR A 15 12.61 -42.94 2.84
N ASP A 16 11.63 -42.12 2.48
CA ASP A 16 11.04 -41.04 3.31
C ASP A 16 10.82 -41.43 4.79
N GLU A 17 10.61 -42.71 5.07
CA GLU A 17 10.49 -43.23 6.45
C GLU A 17 11.74 -43.05 7.33
N LEU A 18 12.96 -43.13 6.78
CA LEU A 18 14.16 -42.88 7.59
C LEU A 18 14.34 -41.39 7.84
N TYR A 19 14.02 -40.55 6.86
CA TYR A 19 14.02 -39.10 7.02
C TYR A 19 13.00 -38.68 8.10
N ILE A 20 11.80 -39.26 8.05
CA ILE A 20 10.75 -39.03 9.07
C ILE A 20 11.22 -39.58 10.44
N LYS A 21 11.83 -40.74 10.51
CA LYS A 21 12.36 -41.32 11.78
C LYS A 21 13.58 -40.58 12.33
N MET A 22 14.42 -40.00 11.48
CA MET A 22 15.52 -39.15 11.93
C MET A 22 15.00 -37.80 12.45
N ASN A 23 14.00 -37.22 11.81
CA ASN A 23 13.38 -35.99 12.23
C ASN A 23 12.41 -36.19 13.41
N SER A 24 11.81 -37.35 13.60
CA SER A 24 10.94 -37.65 14.75
C SER A 24 11.66 -37.66 16.12
N ARG A 25 12.98 -37.63 16.12
CA ARG A 25 13.81 -37.46 17.34
C ARG A 25 14.35 -36.03 17.48
N GLY A 26 14.02 -35.13 16.52
CA GLY A 26 14.44 -33.76 16.48
C GLY A 26 13.37 -32.80 17.05
N LYS A 27 13.66 -31.53 16.91
CA LYS A 27 12.72 -30.44 17.21
C LYS A 27 11.43 -30.66 16.40
N PRO A 28 10.23 -30.52 16.98
CA PRO A 28 8.98 -30.57 16.20
C PRO A 28 9.02 -29.54 15.07
N LEU A 29 8.41 -29.89 13.94
CA LEU A 29 8.27 -28.96 12.81
C LEU A 29 7.66 -27.64 13.27
N THR A 30 8.16 -26.53 12.74
CA THR A 30 7.55 -25.22 12.95
C THR A 30 6.21 -25.15 12.22
N GLU A 31 5.36 -24.18 12.56
CA GLU A 31 4.10 -23.94 11.85
C GLU A 31 4.36 -23.65 10.36
N PHE A 32 5.45 -22.94 10.07
CA PHE A 32 5.88 -22.65 8.70
C PHE A 32 6.29 -23.92 7.94
N GLU A 33 7.05 -24.84 8.55
CA GLU A 33 7.42 -26.10 7.93
C GLU A 33 6.20 -26.98 7.61
N HIS A 34 5.20 -26.98 8.51
CA HIS A 34 3.91 -27.65 8.28
C HIS A 34 3.16 -26.99 7.12
N PHE A 35 3.03 -25.67 7.12
CA PHE A 35 2.42 -24.92 6.04
C PHE A 35 3.08 -25.18 4.69
N LYS A 36 4.42 -25.14 4.62
CA LYS A 36 5.18 -25.42 3.41
C LYS A 36 4.87 -26.81 2.87
N ALA A 37 4.91 -27.83 3.74
CA ALA A 37 4.65 -29.22 3.36
C ALA A 37 3.23 -29.41 2.83
N GLU A 38 2.22 -28.79 3.46
CA GLU A 38 0.82 -28.85 3.02
C GLU A 38 0.62 -28.12 1.68
N TRP A 39 1.20 -26.93 1.52
CA TRP A 39 1.10 -26.18 0.27
C TRP A 39 1.77 -26.92 -0.90
N GLU A 40 2.98 -27.46 -0.71
CA GLU A 40 3.64 -28.29 -1.70
C GLU A 40 2.82 -29.55 -2.02
N GLY A 41 2.18 -30.17 -1.02
CA GLY A 41 1.27 -31.29 -1.20
C GLY A 41 0.08 -30.94 -2.09
N ASN A 42 -0.58 -29.83 -1.82
CA ASN A 42 -1.70 -29.34 -2.64
C ASN A 42 -1.26 -29.05 -4.09
N ILE A 43 -0.08 -28.46 -4.30
CA ILE A 43 0.44 -28.22 -5.65
C ILE A 43 0.68 -29.53 -6.39
N LYS A 44 1.25 -30.55 -5.73
CA LYS A 44 1.48 -31.89 -6.33
C LYS A 44 0.19 -32.58 -6.77
N GLU A 45 -0.93 -32.33 -6.09
CA GLU A 45 -2.24 -32.89 -6.46
C GLU A 45 -2.83 -32.25 -7.73
N ILE A 46 -2.55 -30.96 -7.95
CA ILE A 46 -3.14 -30.18 -9.05
C ILE A 46 -2.22 -30.01 -10.26
N GLU A 47 -0.91 -30.17 -10.09
CA GLU A 47 0.04 -29.94 -11.17
C GLU A 47 -0.07 -30.98 -12.27
N PRO A 48 0.11 -30.61 -13.56
CA PRO A 48 0.18 -31.56 -14.65
C PRO A 48 1.41 -32.46 -14.51
N LYS A 49 1.24 -33.76 -14.79
CA LYS A 49 2.34 -34.70 -14.80
C LYS A 49 3.28 -34.40 -15.96
N LEU A 50 4.58 -34.34 -15.69
CA LEU A 50 5.59 -34.20 -16.74
C LEU A 50 5.58 -35.42 -17.67
N THR A 51 5.75 -35.18 -18.97
CA THR A 51 5.98 -36.22 -19.96
C THR A 51 7.36 -36.86 -19.74
N GLU A 52 7.58 -38.05 -20.28
CA GLU A 52 8.90 -38.74 -20.18
C GLU A 52 10.02 -37.90 -20.85
N GLU A 53 9.71 -37.19 -21.93
CA GLU A 53 10.63 -36.26 -22.59
C GLU A 53 11.06 -35.13 -21.68
N GLN A 54 10.08 -34.46 -21.02
CA GLN A 54 10.31 -33.37 -20.05
C GLN A 54 11.17 -33.85 -18.86
N LYS A 55 10.88 -35.03 -18.33
CA LYS A 55 11.68 -35.62 -17.25
C LYS A 55 13.13 -35.89 -17.70
N ASN A 56 13.31 -36.41 -18.93
CA ASN A 56 14.64 -36.68 -19.48
C ASN A 56 15.43 -35.39 -19.73
N ASN A 57 14.74 -34.28 -20.05
CA ASN A 57 15.32 -32.94 -20.21
C ASN A 57 15.62 -32.26 -18.86
N GLY A 58 15.30 -32.91 -17.73
CA GLY A 58 15.51 -32.34 -16.40
C GLY A 58 14.55 -31.21 -16.00
N GLU A 59 13.39 -31.11 -16.66
CA GLU A 59 12.37 -30.16 -16.29
C GLU A 59 11.84 -30.45 -14.88
N LYS A 60 11.62 -29.39 -14.11
CA LYS A 60 11.05 -29.49 -12.75
C LYS A 60 9.53 -29.37 -12.82
N THR A 61 8.85 -30.07 -11.91
CA THR A 61 7.42 -29.86 -11.71
C THR A 61 7.16 -28.50 -11.06
N LEU A 62 5.90 -28.04 -11.06
CA LEU A 62 5.54 -26.78 -10.41
C LEU A 62 5.86 -26.82 -8.92
N SER A 63 5.52 -27.93 -8.23
CA SER A 63 5.82 -28.11 -6.81
C SER A 63 7.32 -28.08 -6.52
N GLN A 64 8.13 -28.73 -7.35
CA GLN A 64 9.61 -28.69 -7.22
C GLN A 64 10.18 -27.30 -7.47
N THR A 65 9.59 -26.54 -8.41
CA THR A 65 10.00 -25.16 -8.72
C THR A 65 9.69 -24.25 -7.55
N ILE A 66 8.46 -24.31 -7.03
CA ILE A 66 8.02 -23.50 -5.89
C ILE A 66 8.83 -23.85 -4.64
N GLY A 67 8.98 -25.15 -4.31
CA GLY A 67 9.77 -25.58 -3.15
C GLY A 67 11.21 -25.06 -3.22
N HIS A 68 11.84 -25.13 -4.38
CA HIS A 68 13.19 -24.59 -4.57
C HIS A 68 13.24 -23.04 -4.41
N LYS A 69 12.24 -22.33 -4.90
CA LYS A 69 12.16 -20.86 -4.73
C LYS A 69 11.99 -20.47 -3.26
N ILE A 70 11.17 -21.20 -2.52
CA ILE A 70 11.00 -21.00 -1.07
C ILE A 70 12.34 -21.16 -0.36
N ASP A 71 13.07 -22.26 -0.66
CA ASP A 71 14.31 -22.59 0.05
C ASP A 71 15.50 -21.69 -0.30
N VAL A 72 15.45 -20.98 -1.44
CA VAL A 72 16.59 -20.19 -1.93
C VAL A 72 16.15 -18.74 -2.17
N ALA A 73 15.55 -18.45 -3.33
CA ALA A 73 15.37 -17.08 -3.80
C ALA A 73 14.45 -16.24 -2.90
N TRP A 74 13.37 -16.82 -2.39
CA TRP A 74 12.42 -16.10 -1.54
C TRP A 74 12.93 -15.99 -0.09
N THR A 75 13.69 -16.98 0.38
CA THR A 75 14.41 -16.88 1.64
C THR A 75 15.45 -15.75 1.57
N ASP A 76 16.27 -15.71 0.52
CA ASP A 76 17.26 -14.65 0.33
C ASP A 76 16.63 -13.26 0.22
N LEU A 77 15.45 -13.15 -0.42
CA LEU A 77 14.66 -11.91 -0.50
C LEU A 77 14.25 -11.40 0.87
N LEU A 78 13.76 -12.29 1.74
CA LEU A 78 13.22 -11.92 3.06
C LEU A 78 14.29 -11.82 4.14
N TRP A 79 15.42 -12.48 3.96
CA TRP A 79 16.50 -12.54 4.96
C TRP A 79 16.99 -11.20 5.51
N PRO A 80 17.18 -10.15 4.70
CA PRO A 80 17.55 -8.82 5.19
C PRO A 80 16.50 -8.20 6.11
N TYR A 81 15.23 -8.60 5.95
CA TYR A 81 14.08 -8.01 6.62
C TYR A 81 13.54 -8.85 7.78
N ARG A 82 14.21 -9.98 8.11
CA ARG A 82 13.82 -10.79 9.26
C ARG A 82 13.78 -9.95 10.54
N ASN A 83 12.84 -10.28 11.40
CA ASN A 83 12.64 -9.56 12.66
C ASN A 83 13.90 -9.74 13.54
N SER A 84 14.76 -8.76 13.54
CA SER A 84 15.86 -8.67 14.50
C SER A 84 15.29 -8.19 15.84
N GLY A 85 14.52 -9.06 16.51
CA GLY A 85 13.71 -8.85 17.67
C GLY A 85 14.06 -7.69 18.60
N THR A 86 13.05 -7.07 19.15
CA THR A 86 13.16 -6.11 20.25
C THR A 86 13.88 -6.76 21.45
N GLY A 87 15.21 -6.77 21.45
CA GLY A 87 16.04 -7.07 22.63
C GLY A 87 16.33 -8.53 22.97
N THR A 88 15.86 -9.51 22.22
CA THR A 88 16.32 -10.91 22.24
C THR A 88 17.10 -11.21 20.96
N ALA A 89 18.02 -12.18 20.99
CA ALA A 89 18.83 -12.54 19.81
C ALA A 89 17.94 -12.63 18.56
N ALA A 90 18.40 -12.01 17.45
CA ALA A 90 17.71 -12.11 16.18
C ALA A 90 17.40 -13.58 15.90
N ASP A 91 16.14 -13.91 15.67
CA ASP A 91 15.76 -15.23 15.22
C ASP A 91 16.34 -15.40 13.80
N ASP A 92 17.19 -16.42 13.63
CA ASP A 92 17.80 -16.75 12.32
C ASP A 92 16.79 -17.52 11.44
N ILE A 93 15.54 -17.05 11.39
CA ILE A 93 14.43 -17.62 10.62
C ILE A 93 13.64 -16.50 9.95
N ILE A 94 12.92 -16.84 8.89
CA ILE A 94 12.07 -15.91 8.12
C ILE A 94 10.61 -16.38 8.08
N ASP A 95 10.23 -17.29 8.97
CA ASP A 95 8.96 -18.00 8.94
C ASP A 95 7.77 -17.04 8.99
N ASP A 96 7.79 -16.09 9.91
CA ASP A 96 6.73 -15.10 10.10
C ASP A 96 6.62 -14.13 8.91
N GLU A 97 7.76 -13.62 8.44
CA GLU A 97 7.82 -12.69 7.32
C GLU A 97 7.26 -13.33 6.05
N PHE A 98 7.62 -14.59 5.82
CA PHE A 98 7.12 -15.36 4.69
C PHE A 98 5.61 -15.54 4.76
N VAL A 99 5.09 -16.04 5.87
CA VAL A 99 3.66 -16.30 6.06
C VAL A 99 2.84 -15.03 5.95
N LYS A 100 3.31 -13.91 6.50
CA LYS A 100 2.62 -12.63 6.44
C LYS A 100 2.56 -12.06 5.03
N TYR A 101 3.67 -12.12 4.28
CA TYR A 101 3.66 -11.67 2.89
C TYR A 101 2.86 -12.62 1.98
N PHE A 102 2.97 -13.92 2.18
CA PHE A 102 2.11 -14.90 1.51
C PHE A 102 0.62 -14.60 1.75
N ARG A 103 0.24 -14.30 2.99
CA ARG A 103 -1.12 -13.94 3.35
C ARG A 103 -1.59 -12.66 2.64
N PHE A 104 -0.72 -11.65 2.52
CA PHE A 104 -1.03 -10.46 1.71
C PHE A 104 -1.38 -10.83 0.27
N LEU A 105 -0.59 -11.68 -0.37
CA LEU A 105 -0.85 -12.14 -1.75
C LEU A 105 -2.13 -12.99 -1.83
N ALA A 106 -2.39 -13.82 -0.83
CA ALA A 106 -3.62 -14.61 -0.73
C ALA A 106 -4.87 -13.71 -0.62
N ASP A 107 -4.82 -12.64 0.16
CA ASP A 107 -5.90 -11.64 0.26
C ASP A 107 -6.20 -11.01 -1.11
N ILE A 108 -5.17 -10.72 -1.91
CA ILE A 108 -5.33 -10.24 -3.29
C ILE A 108 -6.00 -11.30 -4.19
N ILE A 109 -5.61 -12.55 -4.06
CA ILE A 109 -6.22 -13.66 -4.83
C ILE A 109 -7.70 -13.82 -4.47
N TYR A 110 -8.07 -13.75 -3.19
CA TYR A 110 -9.48 -13.75 -2.78
C TYR A 110 -10.26 -12.62 -3.48
N CYS A 111 -9.71 -11.42 -3.50
CA CYS A 111 -10.34 -10.27 -4.17
C CYS A 111 -10.51 -10.49 -5.67
N LYS A 112 -9.46 -10.98 -6.36
CA LYS A 112 -9.49 -11.22 -7.82
C LYS A 112 -10.45 -12.33 -8.21
N ASN A 113 -10.59 -13.35 -7.38
CA ASN A 113 -11.51 -14.46 -7.60
C ASN A 113 -12.93 -14.16 -7.13
N SER A 114 -13.21 -12.93 -6.65
CA SER A 114 -14.52 -12.54 -6.08
C SER A 114 -14.98 -13.45 -4.93
N ILE A 115 -14.02 -13.98 -4.18
CA ILE A 115 -14.28 -14.78 -2.97
C ILE A 115 -14.29 -13.82 -1.78
N PRO A 116 -15.29 -13.87 -0.90
CA PRO A 116 -15.32 -13.01 0.29
C PRO A 116 -14.07 -13.20 1.15
N LEU A 117 -13.40 -12.08 1.46
CA LEU A 117 -12.25 -12.11 2.34
C LEU A 117 -12.67 -12.44 3.77
N ASN A 118 -12.00 -13.40 4.40
CA ASN A 118 -12.15 -13.71 5.81
C ASN A 118 -10.80 -13.60 6.51
N SER A 119 -10.57 -12.46 7.15
CA SER A 119 -9.32 -12.17 7.85
C SER A 119 -9.03 -13.09 9.04
N SER A 120 -10.04 -13.84 9.51
CA SER A 120 -9.88 -14.79 10.62
C SER A 120 -9.44 -16.20 10.17
N ASN A 121 -9.40 -16.48 8.87
CA ASN A 121 -8.92 -17.78 8.37
C ASN A 121 -7.45 -17.96 8.74
N ASP A 122 -7.12 -19.14 9.27
CA ASP A 122 -5.74 -19.55 9.46
C ASP A 122 -5.07 -19.88 8.11
N ILE A 123 -3.74 -19.98 8.12
CA ILE A 123 -2.97 -20.18 6.90
C ILE A 123 -3.28 -21.51 6.20
N PHE A 124 -3.63 -22.55 6.96
CA PHE A 124 -3.96 -23.87 6.43
C PHE A 124 -5.33 -23.86 5.72
N THR A 125 -6.30 -23.17 6.30
CA THR A 125 -7.61 -22.94 5.67
C THR A 125 -7.44 -22.19 4.35
N ILE A 126 -6.65 -21.10 4.34
CA ILE A 126 -6.33 -20.32 3.13
C ILE A 126 -5.68 -21.22 2.08
N THR A 127 -4.71 -22.02 2.48
CA THR A 127 -3.97 -22.89 1.57
C THR A 127 -4.88 -23.91 0.91
N LYS A 128 -5.80 -24.52 1.66
CA LYS A 128 -6.76 -25.49 1.15
C LYS A 128 -7.81 -24.85 0.23
N GLU A 129 -8.31 -23.67 0.58
CA GLU A 129 -9.32 -22.96 -0.21
C GLU A 129 -8.77 -22.47 -1.55
N LEU A 130 -7.59 -21.87 -1.56
CA LEU A 130 -7.02 -21.24 -2.75
C LEU A 130 -6.22 -22.21 -3.64
N PHE A 131 -5.57 -23.21 -3.06
CA PHE A 131 -4.62 -24.07 -3.77
C PHE A 131 -4.99 -25.56 -3.75
N GLY A 132 -6.09 -25.94 -3.09
CA GLY A 132 -6.57 -27.31 -3.07
C GLY A 132 -7.21 -27.73 -4.40
N SER A 133 -7.27 -29.05 -4.64
CA SER A 133 -7.78 -29.67 -5.88
C SER A 133 -9.26 -29.33 -6.21
N ASN A 134 -10.01 -28.85 -5.23
CA ASN A 134 -11.40 -28.40 -5.45
C ASN A 134 -11.50 -26.97 -6.04
N ASN A 135 -10.41 -26.22 -6.09
CA ASN A 135 -10.42 -24.87 -6.64
C ASN A 135 -10.03 -24.89 -8.12
N PRO A 136 -10.92 -24.48 -9.05
CA PRO A 136 -10.64 -24.51 -10.49
C PRO A 136 -9.51 -23.56 -10.90
N HIS A 137 -9.19 -22.56 -10.07
CA HIS A 137 -8.14 -21.57 -10.30
C HIS A 137 -6.84 -21.89 -9.55
N ALA A 138 -6.74 -23.05 -8.88
CA ALA A 138 -5.64 -23.35 -7.99
C ALA A 138 -4.24 -23.19 -8.63
N ILE A 139 -4.05 -23.67 -9.88
CA ILE A 139 -2.76 -23.49 -10.60
C ILE A 139 -2.45 -22.01 -10.86
N GLU A 140 -3.44 -21.25 -11.29
CA GLU A 140 -3.23 -19.80 -11.53
C GLU A 140 -3.00 -19.04 -10.23
N ASN A 141 -3.64 -19.46 -9.15
CA ASN A 141 -3.39 -18.90 -7.83
C ASN A 141 -1.95 -19.17 -7.37
N VAL A 142 -1.39 -20.38 -7.60
CA VAL A 142 0.02 -20.68 -7.32
C VAL A 142 0.94 -19.77 -8.13
N LYS A 143 0.68 -19.61 -9.43
CA LYS A 143 1.45 -18.69 -10.29
C LYS A 143 1.33 -17.24 -9.86
N THR A 144 0.21 -16.84 -9.29
CA THR A 144 0.02 -15.49 -8.76
C THR A 144 0.89 -15.26 -7.52
N ILE A 145 0.97 -16.24 -6.61
CA ILE A 145 1.93 -16.19 -5.50
C ILE A 145 3.36 -16.13 -6.05
N GLU A 146 3.70 -16.99 -7.00
CA GLU A 146 5.03 -17.02 -7.61
C GLU A 146 5.41 -15.64 -8.18
N ARG A 147 4.59 -15.06 -9.03
CA ARG A 147 4.81 -13.72 -9.58
C ARG A 147 4.89 -12.63 -8.49
N GLY A 148 4.08 -12.77 -7.44
CA GLY A 148 4.05 -11.82 -6.33
C GLY A 148 5.32 -11.78 -5.49
N PHE A 149 6.03 -12.91 -5.36
CA PHE A 149 7.37 -12.95 -4.76
C PHE A 149 8.45 -12.57 -5.78
N ASP A 150 8.40 -13.15 -6.97
CA ASP A 150 9.44 -12.99 -7.98
C ASP A 150 9.61 -11.55 -8.45
N CYS A 151 8.55 -10.74 -8.43
CA CYS A 151 8.61 -9.34 -8.87
C CYS A 151 9.56 -8.48 -8.01
N TRP A 152 9.89 -8.91 -6.80
CA TRP A 152 10.84 -8.23 -5.91
C TRP A 152 12.29 -8.70 -6.06
N LEU A 153 12.52 -9.80 -6.76
CA LEU A 153 13.87 -10.33 -6.94
C LEU A 153 14.73 -9.34 -7.73
N ASN A 154 15.95 -9.10 -7.25
CA ASN A 154 16.91 -8.17 -7.85
C ASN A 154 16.43 -6.69 -7.88
N ILE A 155 15.48 -6.32 -7.03
CA ILE A 155 15.02 -4.95 -6.84
C ILE A 155 15.65 -4.39 -5.56
N ASP A 156 16.22 -3.19 -5.64
CA ASP A 156 16.50 -2.40 -4.44
C ASP A 156 15.18 -1.79 -3.94
N ILE A 157 14.57 -2.50 -2.99
CA ILE A 157 13.23 -2.17 -2.48
C ILE A 157 13.22 -0.82 -1.77
N GLU A 158 14.27 -0.49 -1.02
CA GLU A 158 14.37 0.79 -0.32
C GLU A 158 14.51 1.96 -1.29
N SER A 159 15.37 1.82 -2.30
CA SER A 159 15.51 2.82 -3.35
C SER A 159 14.22 3.00 -4.14
N LEU A 160 13.49 1.92 -4.46
CA LEU A 160 12.22 2.00 -5.17
C LEU A 160 11.18 2.80 -4.37
N PHE A 161 10.97 2.47 -3.09
CA PHE A 161 10.04 3.22 -2.26
C PHE A 161 10.53 4.66 -2.03
N GLY A 162 11.82 4.84 -1.82
CA GLY A 162 12.43 6.17 -1.64
C GLY A 162 12.24 7.07 -2.85
N SER A 163 12.47 6.58 -4.07
CA SER A 163 12.34 7.37 -5.30
C SER A 163 10.91 7.77 -5.62
N VAL A 164 9.95 6.87 -5.38
CA VAL A 164 8.56 7.05 -5.79
C VAL A 164 7.72 7.75 -4.71
N LEU A 165 7.98 7.44 -3.43
CA LEU A 165 7.18 7.96 -2.31
C LEU A 165 7.73 9.25 -1.70
N THR A 166 8.88 9.74 -2.16
CA THR A 166 9.45 11.03 -1.76
C THR A 166 9.44 12.02 -2.92
N THR A 167 9.06 13.27 -2.69
CA THR A 167 9.26 14.33 -3.68
C THR A 167 10.68 14.88 -3.56
N HIS A 168 11.38 14.92 -4.66
CA HIS A 168 12.61 15.70 -4.81
C HIS A 168 12.26 17.16 -5.14
N THR A 169 11.86 17.94 -4.15
CA THR A 169 11.86 19.40 -4.29
C THR A 169 13.03 19.96 -3.50
N THR A 170 13.98 20.55 -4.23
CA THR A 170 15.05 21.45 -3.78
C THR A 170 15.32 21.44 -2.26
N ASP A 171 16.42 20.85 -1.85
CA ASP A 171 17.11 20.92 -0.55
C ASP A 171 16.65 20.00 0.59
N LYS A 172 15.46 19.43 0.59
CA LYS A 172 15.11 18.37 1.55
C LYS A 172 14.11 17.40 0.90
N PRO A 173 14.42 16.09 0.85
CA PRO A 173 13.42 15.09 0.41
C PRO A 173 12.23 15.16 1.36
N ARG A 174 11.06 15.55 0.86
CA ARG A 174 9.80 15.51 1.61
C ARG A 174 9.11 14.19 1.31
N LYS A 175 8.81 13.42 2.32
CA LYS A 175 7.91 12.27 2.21
C LYS A 175 6.54 12.78 1.83
N CYS A 176 6.07 12.38 0.68
CA CYS A 176 4.89 13.04 0.11
C CYS A 176 3.65 12.16 0.07
N ILE A 177 3.80 10.85 0.11
CA ILE A 177 2.68 9.94 -0.13
C ILE A 177 2.29 9.17 1.12
N VAL A 178 3.26 8.78 1.93
CA VAL A 178 3.03 8.00 3.16
C VAL A 178 3.83 8.55 4.33
N ASP A 179 3.27 8.42 5.51
CA ASP A 179 3.99 8.61 6.76
C ASP A 179 5.01 7.47 6.96
N GLU A 180 5.99 7.68 7.86
CA GLU A 180 6.91 6.63 8.25
C GLU A 180 6.19 5.34 8.71
N PRO A 181 6.74 4.15 8.44
CA PRO A 181 7.90 3.85 7.59
C PRO A 181 7.56 3.86 6.10
N VAL A 182 8.57 4.21 5.26
CA VAL A 182 8.40 4.26 3.80
C VAL A 182 8.41 2.86 3.17
N ASN A 183 9.11 1.89 3.75
CA ASN A 183 9.22 0.54 3.21
C ASN A 183 7.98 -0.31 3.54
N ILE A 184 6.95 -0.20 2.69
CA ILE A 184 5.65 -0.85 2.87
C ILE A 184 5.75 -2.38 2.71
N PHE A 185 6.72 -2.88 1.93
CA PHE A 185 6.97 -4.32 1.79
C PHE A 185 7.40 -4.92 3.14
N VAL A 186 8.37 -4.31 3.80
CA VAL A 186 8.83 -4.75 5.13
C VAL A 186 7.72 -4.62 6.16
N GLU A 187 6.94 -3.53 6.10
CA GLU A 187 5.79 -3.35 6.97
C GLU A 187 4.77 -4.50 6.81
N ALA A 188 4.51 -4.94 5.58
CA ALA A 188 3.64 -6.08 5.31
C ALA A 188 4.22 -7.39 5.86
N CYS A 189 5.51 -7.66 5.63
CA CYS A 189 6.21 -8.84 6.15
C CYS A 189 6.16 -8.93 7.67
N HIS A 190 6.14 -7.79 8.37
CA HIS A 190 6.12 -7.77 9.84
C HIS A 190 4.72 -7.74 10.45
N ASN A 191 3.74 -7.16 9.77
CA ASN A 191 2.48 -6.77 10.40
C ASN A 191 1.22 -7.29 9.70
N ASN A 192 1.30 -7.80 8.46
CA ASN A 192 0.08 -8.25 7.79
C ASN A 192 -0.51 -9.47 8.51
N GLY A 193 -1.83 -9.44 8.70
CA GLY A 193 -2.56 -10.47 9.43
C GLY A 193 -2.58 -10.29 10.94
N ASP A 194 -1.76 -9.44 11.53
CA ASP A 194 -1.78 -9.13 12.94
C ASP A 194 -2.96 -8.21 13.30
N ILE A 195 -3.60 -8.48 14.44
CA ILE A 195 -4.73 -7.69 14.94
C ILE A 195 -4.27 -6.91 16.18
N ILE A 196 -4.53 -5.60 16.19
CA ILE A 196 -4.38 -4.77 17.41
C ILE A 196 -5.76 -4.64 18.05
N SER A 197 -5.87 -4.90 19.36
CA SER A 197 -7.06 -4.75 20.20
C SER A 197 -8.40 -4.62 19.45
N GLY A 198 -9.13 -5.68 19.32
CA GLY A 198 -10.45 -5.70 18.70
C GLY A 198 -10.39 -5.93 17.19
N HIS A 199 -10.69 -4.90 16.40
CA HIS A 199 -10.87 -5.06 14.94
C HIS A 199 -9.86 -4.28 14.07
N ARG A 200 -8.82 -3.69 14.67
CA ARG A 200 -7.81 -2.94 13.93
C ARG A 200 -6.67 -3.86 13.52
N ARG A 201 -6.36 -3.90 12.23
CA ARG A 201 -5.17 -4.56 11.71
C ARG A 201 -3.93 -3.70 11.93
N LYS A 202 -2.78 -4.32 12.23
CA LYS A 202 -1.47 -3.63 12.26
C LYS A 202 -1.06 -3.17 10.86
N PHE A 203 -1.46 -3.90 9.82
CA PHE A 203 -1.28 -3.52 8.42
C PHE A 203 -2.62 -3.06 7.85
N PRO A 204 -2.87 -1.74 7.76
CA PRO A 204 -4.15 -1.19 7.33
C PRO A 204 -4.47 -1.50 5.87
N LEU A 205 -5.75 -1.55 5.51
CA LEU A 205 -6.19 -1.82 4.14
C LEU A 205 -5.66 -0.80 3.12
N GLY A 206 -5.49 0.46 3.51
CA GLY A 206 -4.84 1.46 2.66
C GLY A 206 -3.40 1.09 2.31
N ARG A 207 -2.66 0.49 3.24
CA ARG A 207 -1.31 -0.05 2.99
C ARG A 207 -1.36 -1.29 2.09
N THR A 208 -2.37 -2.14 2.26
CA THR A 208 -2.60 -3.30 1.39
C THR A 208 -2.81 -2.85 -0.07
N VAL A 209 -3.66 -1.86 -0.30
CA VAL A 209 -3.92 -1.31 -1.64
C VAL A 209 -2.65 -0.66 -2.22
N LEU A 210 -1.93 0.11 -1.41
CA LEU A 210 -0.71 0.78 -1.86
C LEU A 210 0.42 -0.21 -2.19
N LEU A 211 0.65 -1.23 -1.35
CA LEU A 211 1.61 -2.29 -1.64
C LEU A 211 1.23 -3.07 -2.90
N TYR A 212 -0.06 -3.37 -3.06
CA TYR A 212 -0.54 -4.02 -4.27
C TYR A 212 -0.25 -3.20 -5.53
N ALA A 213 -0.39 -1.89 -5.47
CA ALA A 213 -0.05 -1.01 -6.60
C ALA A 213 1.43 -1.16 -7.02
N PHE A 214 2.35 -1.31 -6.08
CA PHE A 214 3.76 -1.61 -6.38
C PHE A 214 3.94 -3.01 -6.97
N VAL A 215 3.30 -4.03 -6.41
CA VAL A 215 3.35 -5.40 -6.97
C VAL A 215 2.83 -5.42 -8.40
N TYR A 216 1.72 -4.74 -8.66
CA TYR A 216 1.14 -4.61 -9.99
C TYR A 216 2.11 -3.92 -10.96
N TYR A 217 2.66 -2.78 -10.58
CA TYR A 217 3.66 -2.07 -11.39
C TYR A 217 4.88 -2.94 -11.69
N LEU A 218 5.44 -3.63 -10.69
CA LEU A 218 6.62 -4.48 -10.89
C LEU A 218 6.37 -5.63 -11.87
N GLN A 219 5.13 -6.13 -11.92
CA GLN A 219 4.72 -7.16 -12.88
C GLN A 219 4.42 -6.59 -14.29
N HIS A 220 4.23 -5.26 -14.43
CA HIS A 220 3.85 -4.59 -15.68
C HIS A 220 4.85 -3.50 -16.08
N LYS A 221 6.11 -3.62 -15.68
CA LYS A 221 7.18 -2.64 -16.01
C LYS A 221 7.36 -2.41 -17.51
N ASP A 222 7.06 -3.40 -18.32
CA ASP A 222 7.17 -3.29 -19.78
C ASP A 222 6.08 -2.39 -20.40
N THR A 223 5.01 -2.11 -19.67
CA THR A 223 3.85 -1.32 -20.14
C THR A 223 3.66 -0.01 -19.40
N ILE A 224 4.22 0.12 -18.21
CA ILE A 224 4.09 1.31 -17.35
C ILE A 224 5.48 1.91 -17.10
N GLU A 225 5.74 3.08 -17.69
CA GLU A 225 6.99 3.80 -17.46
C GLU A 225 7.09 4.31 -16.01
N GLU A 226 8.30 4.41 -15.47
CA GLU A 226 8.55 4.82 -14.08
C GLU A 226 7.99 6.23 -13.77
N ALA A 227 8.15 7.18 -14.69
CA ALA A 227 7.61 8.53 -14.53
C ALA A 227 6.07 8.54 -14.47
N GLN A 228 5.42 7.71 -15.27
CA GLN A 228 3.97 7.53 -15.24
C GLN A 228 3.53 6.87 -13.92
N PHE A 229 4.28 5.86 -13.47
CA PHE A 229 4.00 5.19 -12.21
C PHE A 229 4.06 6.15 -11.03
N ALA A 230 5.06 7.03 -10.98
CA ALA A 230 5.19 8.03 -9.91
C ALA A 230 3.95 8.94 -9.79
N ARG A 231 3.36 9.37 -10.90
CA ARG A 231 2.11 10.15 -10.90
C ARG A 231 0.89 9.28 -10.53
N ARG A 232 0.78 8.08 -11.08
CA ARG A 232 -0.35 7.16 -10.86
C ARG A 232 -0.41 6.66 -9.42
N ILE A 233 0.73 6.35 -8.80
CA ILE A 233 0.78 5.95 -7.38
C ILE A 233 0.40 7.10 -6.45
N ARG A 234 0.68 8.36 -6.84
CA ARG A 234 0.20 9.54 -6.12
C ARG A 234 -1.34 9.62 -6.14
N MET A 235 -1.96 9.40 -7.30
CA MET A 235 -3.42 9.32 -7.41
C MET A 235 -3.98 8.24 -6.49
N VAL A 236 -3.41 7.02 -6.51
CA VAL A 236 -3.82 5.93 -5.61
C VAL A 236 -3.69 6.35 -4.14
N SER A 237 -2.59 7.01 -3.76
CA SER A 237 -2.39 7.50 -2.40
C SER A 237 -3.43 8.57 -2.00
N ASN A 238 -3.74 9.51 -2.89
CA ASN A 238 -4.77 10.53 -2.66
C ASN A 238 -6.15 9.88 -2.48
N LEU A 239 -6.48 8.89 -3.32
CA LEU A 239 -7.71 8.10 -3.21
C LEU A 239 -7.80 7.38 -1.86
N ILE A 240 -6.72 6.74 -1.41
CA ILE A 240 -6.65 6.08 -0.10
C ILE A 240 -6.89 7.10 1.03
N LYS A 241 -6.18 8.23 1.01
CA LYS A 241 -6.27 9.26 2.05
C LYS A 241 -7.64 9.95 2.11
N GLY A 242 -8.33 10.02 0.95
CA GLY A 242 -9.68 10.57 0.85
C GLY A 242 -10.80 9.59 1.22
N SER A 243 -10.51 8.29 1.45
CA SER A 243 -11.50 7.21 1.49
C SER A 243 -11.55 6.46 2.82
N GLU A 244 -11.60 7.17 3.95
CA GLU A 244 -11.58 6.54 5.29
C GLU A 244 -12.72 5.53 5.50
N TYR A 245 -13.90 5.81 4.96
CA TYR A 245 -15.09 4.96 5.13
C TYR A 245 -15.18 3.82 4.11
N GLU A 246 -14.53 3.94 2.97
CA GLU A 246 -14.54 2.98 1.88
C GLU A 246 -13.45 1.90 2.05
N LEU A 247 -12.43 2.16 2.87
CA LEU A 247 -11.35 1.20 3.18
C LEU A 247 -11.84 0.09 4.12
N ARG A 248 -12.59 -0.87 3.55
CA ARG A 248 -13.19 -2.01 4.26
C ARG A 248 -12.93 -3.30 3.53
N GLU A 249 -12.86 -4.42 4.27
CA GLU A 249 -12.57 -5.75 3.70
C GLU A 249 -13.56 -6.13 2.59
N ASN A 250 -14.85 -5.88 2.78
CA ASN A 250 -15.88 -6.20 1.81
C ASN A 250 -15.84 -5.31 0.54
N ASN A 251 -15.05 -4.24 0.55
CA ASN A 251 -14.85 -3.34 -0.60
C ASN A 251 -13.46 -3.51 -1.24
N LEU A 252 -12.57 -4.31 -0.65
CA LEU A 252 -11.19 -4.42 -1.10
C LEU A 252 -11.07 -4.82 -2.57
N ALA A 253 -11.93 -5.72 -3.06
CA ALA A 253 -11.94 -6.12 -4.46
C ALA A 253 -12.17 -4.92 -5.41
N ASN A 254 -13.09 -4.02 -5.06
CA ASN A 254 -13.37 -2.81 -5.84
C ASN A 254 -12.20 -1.81 -5.78
N LEU A 255 -11.57 -1.67 -4.60
CA LEU A 255 -10.39 -0.82 -4.43
C LEU A 255 -9.21 -1.32 -5.29
N ILE A 256 -8.97 -2.64 -5.30
CA ILE A 256 -7.94 -3.28 -6.12
C ILE A 256 -8.21 -3.05 -7.62
N ARG A 257 -9.43 -3.31 -8.09
CA ARG A 257 -9.80 -3.09 -9.50
C ARG A 257 -9.61 -1.64 -9.93
N GLN A 258 -10.06 -0.68 -9.14
CA GLN A 258 -9.87 0.74 -9.46
C GLN A 258 -8.39 1.11 -9.46
N THR A 259 -7.60 0.52 -8.55
CA THR A 259 -6.15 0.73 -8.51
C THR A 259 -5.48 0.23 -9.79
N GLU A 260 -5.84 -0.96 -10.28
CA GLU A 260 -5.36 -1.47 -11.58
C GLU A 260 -5.72 -0.50 -12.72
N TYR A 261 -6.98 -0.05 -12.76
CA TYR A 261 -7.42 0.91 -13.79
C TYR A 261 -6.60 2.21 -13.77
N VAL A 262 -6.37 2.77 -12.58
CA VAL A 262 -5.51 3.96 -12.41
C VAL A 262 -4.08 3.69 -12.91
N LEU A 263 -3.53 2.53 -12.57
CA LEU A 263 -2.16 2.18 -12.97
C LEU A 263 -2.03 1.93 -14.47
N ASP A 264 -3.05 1.42 -15.14
CA ASP A 264 -3.03 1.17 -16.57
C ASP A 264 -3.30 2.45 -17.39
N ASN A 265 -4.29 3.24 -16.97
CA ASN A 265 -4.83 4.33 -17.76
C ASN A 265 -4.35 5.74 -17.30
N GLY A 266 -3.87 5.86 -16.07
CA GLY A 266 -3.52 7.17 -15.49
C GLY A 266 -4.73 8.08 -15.26
N ASP A 267 -5.92 7.50 -15.13
CA ASP A 267 -7.20 8.18 -14.93
C ASP A 267 -8.14 7.33 -14.06
N ILE A 268 -9.34 7.83 -13.78
CA ILE A 268 -10.37 7.18 -12.97
C ILE A 268 -11.41 6.50 -13.86
N GLU A 269 -11.81 5.27 -13.51
CA GLU A 269 -12.95 4.60 -14.16
C GLU A 269 -14.25 5.27 -13.71
N GLU A 270 -14.90 6.00 -14.61
CA GLU A 270 -16.13 6.73 -14.30
C GLU A 270 -17.28 5.79 -13.91
N GLY A 271 -18.06 6.22 -12.91
CA GLY A 271 -19.24 5.49 -12.47
C GLY A 271 -18.96 4.23 -11.66
N TYR A 272 -17.68 3.89 -11.42
CA TYR A 272 -17.30 2.74 -10.62
C TYR A 272 -17.13 3.12 -9.14
N LEU A 273 -17.97 2.55 -8.29
CA LEU A 273 -17.94 2.80 -6.85
C LEU A 273 -16.86 1.96 -6.17
N SER A 274 -15.79 2.61 -5.75
CA SER A 274 -14.64 1.99 -5.09
C SER A 274 -14.15 2.82 -3.91
N PHE A 275 -13.47 3.92 -4.21
CA PHE A 275 -13.03 4.93 -3.27
C PHE A 275 -14.12 5.99 -3.04
N ASN A 276 -13.83 6.99 -2.22
CA ASN A 276 -14.74 8.10 -1.98
C ASN A 276 -15.10 8.84 -3.28
N ALA A 277 -16.38 8.99 -3.56
CA ALA A 277 -16.87 9.55 -4.82
C ALA A 277 -16.36 10.97 -5.08
N ASN A 278 -16.26 11.82 -4.05
CA ASN A 278 -15.75 13.18 -4.21
C ASN A 278 -14.26 13.17 -4.57
N GLN A 279 -13.49 12.26 -3.97
CA GLN A 279 -12.07 12.14 -4.27
C GLN A 279 -11.84 11.55 -5.67
N LEU A 280 -12.64 10.58 -6.11
CA LEU A 280 -12.58 10.04 -7.48
C LEU A 280 -12.81 11.17 -8.50
N ILE A 281 -13.86 11.99 -8.33
CA ILE A 281 -14.15 13.11 -9.21
C ILE A 281 -13.01 14.13 -9.19
N GLU A 282 -12.42 14.39 -8.02
CA GLU A 282 -11.31 15.34 -7.90
C GLU A 282 -10.05 14.86 -8.61
N GLU A 283 -9.69 13.57 -8.49
CA GLU A 283 -8.54 13.02 -9.20
C GLU A 283 -8.74 13.07 -10.72
N HIS A 284 -9.95 12.79 -11.22
CA HIS A 284 -10.26 12.95 -12.64
C HIS A 284 -10.15 14.43 -13.09
N GLU A 285 -10.72 15.38 -12.33
CA GLU A 285 -10.59 16.82 -12.60
C GLU A 285 -9.12 17.26 -12.68
N LYS A 286 -8.23 16.73 -11.83
CA LYS A 286 -6.78 17.00 -11.87
C LYS A 286 -6.12 16.45 -13.13
N VAL A 287 -6.48 15.22 -13.53
CA VAL A 287 -5.96 14.62 -14.77
C VAL A 287 -6.32 15.48 -15.97
N GLU A 288 -7.60 15.88 -16.11
CA GLU A 288 -8.04 16.71 -17.21
C GLU A 288 -7.37 18.10 -17.18
N TRP A 289 -7.20 18.68 -16.01
CA TRP A 289 -6.52 19.96 -15.87
C TRP A 289 -5.04 19.89 -16.24
N LEU A 290 -4.33 18.84 -15.83
CA LEU A 290 -2.90 18.65 -16.14
C LEU A 290 -2.64 18.42 -17.63
N LYS A 291 -3.60 17.88 -18.42
CA LYS A 291 -3.47 17.77 -19.87
C LYS A 291 -3.25 19.13 -20.54
N ASN A 292 -3.81 20.20 -19.94
CA ASN A 292 -3.70 21.57 -20.43
C ASN A 292 -2.66 22.41 -19.67
N ASN A 293 -2.11 21.89 -18.55
CA ASN A 293 -1.18 22.61 -17.69
C ASN A 293 -0.05 21.69 -17.19
N PRO A 294 0.66 20.99 -18.08
CA PRO A 294 1.65 19.98 -17.68
C PRO A 294 2.81 20.56 -16.86
N GLU A 295 3.14 21.84 -17.07
CA GLU A 295 4.19 22.55 -16.34
C GLU A 295 3.85 22.83 -14.85
N LYS A 296 2.59 22.65 -14.47
CA LYS A 296 2.10 22.88 -13.10
C LYS A 296 2.08 21.61 -12.23
N ASP A 297 2.53 20.46 -12.74
CA ASP A 297 2.49 19.18 -12.00
C ASP A 297 3.26 19.25 -10.66
N ASP A 298 4.45 19.85 -10.64
CA ASP A 298 5.24 20.01 -9.42
C ASP A 298 4.52 20.84 -8.36
N VAL A 299 3.85 21.93 -8.79
CA VAL A 299 3.10 22.80 -7.88
C VAL A 299 1.87 22.09 -7.33
N LEU A 300 1.18 21.33 -8.19
CA LEU A 300 0.06 20.48 -7.76
C LEU A 300 0.52 19.41 -6.77
N CYS A 301 1.61 18.71 -7.07
CA CYS A 301 2.21 17.73 -6.16
C CYS A 301 2.56 18.36 -4.81
N LYS A 302 3.09 19.58 -4.80
CA LYS A 302 3.39 20.32 -3.57
C LYS A 302 2.12 20.59 -2.76
N LEU A 303 1.06 21.03 -3.40
CA LEU A 303 -0.22 21.31 -2.72
C LEU A 303 -0.85 20.02 -2.18
N GLU A 304 -0.89 18.95 -2.96
CA GLU A 304 -1.38 17.62 -2.54
C GLU A 304 -0.67 17.08 -1.29
N ASN A 305 0.63 17.41 -1.15
CA ASN A 305 1.45 16.95 -0.01
C ASN A 305 1.19 17.70 1.28
N HIS A 306 0.41 18.78 1.27
CA HIS A 306 0.12 19.51 2.49
C HIS A 306 -0.66 18.65 3.47
N ASN A 307 -0.21 18.56 4.73
CA ASN A 307 -0.78 17.66 5.76
C ASN A 307 -2.28 17.84 5.96
N LEU A 308 -2.79 19.08 5.82
CA LEU A 308 -4.22 19.37 5.98
C LEU A 308 -5.05 18.98 4.75
N LEU A 309 -4.44 18.91 3.58
CA LEU A 309 -5.12 18.60 2.32
C LEU A 309 -5.07 17.11 1.97
N GLN A 310 -3.89 16.51 2.08
CA GLN A 310 -3.67 15.08 1.81
C GLN A 310 -4.28 14.62 0.47
N GLY A 311 -4.05 15.40 -0.59
CA GLY A 311 -4.59 15.14 -1.91
C GLY A 311 -5.89 15.88 -2.24
N ALA A 312 -6.70 16.32 -1.26
CA ALA A 312 -7.93 17.06 -1.50
C ALA A 312 -7.64 18.57 -1.68
N VAL A 313 -7.42 19.02 -2.90
CA VAL A 313 -6.97 20.40 -3.20
C VAL A 313 -8.09 21.39 -3.53
N ARG A 314 -9.34 20.93 -3.54
CA ARG A 314 -10.51 21.75 -3.94
C ARG A 314 -10.70 23.02 -3.16
N VAL A 315 -10.28 23.06 -1.90
CA VAL A 315 -10.41 24.26 -1.06
C VAL A 315 -9.55 25.42 -1.59
N VAL A 316 -8.42 25.13 -2.21
CA VAL A 316 -7.62 26.13 -2.96
C VAL A 316 -8.12 26.21 -4.39
N GLY A 317 -8.29 25.08 -5.04
CA GLY A 317 -8.73 24.93 -6.42
C GLY A 317 -7.58 24.99 -7.42
N LEU A 318 -7.73 24.26 -8.51
CA LEU A 318 -6.71 24.16 -9.56
C LEU A 318 -6.46 25.52 -10.24
N GLU A 319 -7.49 26.35 -10.35
CA GLU A 319 -7.41 27.71 -10.90
C GLU A 319 -6.59 28.67 -10.02
N ASN A 320 -6.40 28.35 -8.75
CA ASN A 320 -5.65 29.16 -7.79
C ASN A 320 -4.34 28.48 -7.35
N ILE A 321 -3.85 27.52 -8.13
CA ILE A 321 -2.69 26.70 -7.77
C ILE A 321 -1.43 27.52 -7.44
N ASP A 322 -1.31 28.71 -8.03
CA ASP A 322 -0.20 29.66 -7.79
C ASP A 322 -0.21 30.25 -6.36
N LEU A 323 -1.29 30.06 -5.61
CA LEU A 323 -1.36 30.43 -4.19
C LEU A 323 -0.79 29.35 -3.24
N THR A 324 -0.24 28.25 -3.76
CA THR A 324 0.29 27.14 -2.96
C THR A 324 1.29 27.60 -1.90
N ASP A 325 2.24 28.45 -2.24
CA ASP A 325 3.25 28.94 -1.26
C ASP A 325 2.64 29.82 -0.17
N ARG A 326 1.62 30.59 -0.53
CA ARG A 326 0.86 31.39 0.44
C ARG A 326 0.06 30.52 1.38
N PHE A 327 -0.55 29.44 0.87
CA PHE A 327 -1.26 28.45 1.67
C PHE A 327 -0.31 27.78 2.69
N TYR A 328 0.88 27.36 2.25
CA TYR A 328 1.90 26.82 3.15
C TYR A 328 2.28 27.84 4.24
N SER A 329 2.62 29.08 3.86
CA SER A 329 3.02 30.10 4.84
C SER A 329 1.91 30.45 5.83
N LEU A 330 0.63 30.40 5.38
CA LEU A 330 -0.53 30.64 6.24
C LEU A 330 -0.65 29.58 7.35
N PHE A 331 -0.51 28.29 6.99
CA PHE A 331 -0.65 27.19 7.95
C PHE A 331 0.65 26.84 8.69
N GLU A 332 1.74 27.56 8.44
CA GLU A 332 2.93 27.63 9.30
C GLU A 332 2.75 28.61 10.48
N CYS A 333 1.78 29.51 10.41
CA CYS A 333 1.44 30.45 11.49
C CYS A 333 0.66 29.77 12.63
N ASP A 334 0.42 30.51 13.74
CA ASP A 334 -0.48 30.07 14.80
C ASP A 334 -1.91 29.88 14.25
N TRP A 335 -2.44 28.68 14.34
CA TRP A 335 -3.76 28.32 13.81
C TRP A 335 -4.91 29.04 14.50
N ALA A 336 -4.72 29.54 15.74
CA ALA A 336 -5.72 30.39 16.37
C ALA A 336 -5.80 31.76 15.66
N LEU A 337 -4.67 32.31 15.22
CA LEU A 337 -4.64 33.53 14.42
C LEU A 337 -5.23 33.29 13.02
N VAL A 338 -4.90 32.16 12.37
CA VAL A 338 -5.49 31.79 11.08
C VAL A 338 -7.00 31.72 11.18
N ASN A 339 -7.54 31.04 12.20
CA ASN A 339 -8.97 30.96 12.44
C ASN A 339 -9.60 32.36 12.60
N ARG A 340 -9.01 33.24 13.43
CA ARG A 340 -9.49 34.59 13.64
C ARG A 340 -9.46 35.42 12.35
N ALA A 341 -8.36 35.37 11.59
CA ALA A 341 -8.23 36.09 10.33
C ALA A 341 -9.26 35.63 9.29
N LEU A 342 -9.56 34.34 9.17
CA LEU A 342 -10.61 33.83 8.30
C LEU A 342 -11.99 34.40 8.73
N LEU A 343 -12.28 34.45 10.04
CA LEU A 343 -13.55 34.93 10.58
C LEU A 343 -13.74 36.45 10.41
N THR A 344 -12.69 37.27 10.24
CA THR A 344 -12.82 38.70 9.89
C THR A 344 -13.36 38.87 8.48
N ILE A 345 -13.09 37.91 7.57
CA ILE A 345 -13.56 37.98 6.18
C ILE A 345 -14.99 37.44 6.06
N GLY A 346 -15.31 36.38 6.81
CA GLY A 346 -16.62 35.76 6.80
C GLY A 346 -16.68 34.47 7.58
N ASP A 347 -17.89 33.91 7.68
CA ASP A 347 -18.08 32.60 8.28
C ASP A 347 -17.65 31.51 7.31
N TYR A 348 -16.40 31.04 7.45
CA TYR A 348 -15.84 29.94 6.66
C TYR A 348 -16.26 28.58 7.20
N SER A 349 -16.83 28.55 8.41
CA SER A 349 -17.33 27.30 9.00
C SER A 349 -18.61 26.88 8.29
N GLN A 350 -18.62 25.65 7.78
CA GLN A 350 -19.79 25.12 7.11
C GLN A 350 -20.76 24.51 8.13
N LEU A 351 -22.03 24.76 7.95
CA LEU A 351 -23.08 23.98 8.57
C LEU A 351 -23.10 22.59 7.92
N VAL A 352 -22.35 21.67 8.47
CA VAL A 352 -22.50 20.25 8.12
C VAL A 352 -23.54 19.68 9.08
N SER A 353 -24.74 19.45 8.58
CA SER A 353 -25.90 19.10 9.40
C SER A 353 -26.23 20.23 10.39
N TRP A 354 -26.13 20.00 11.68
CA TRP A 354 -26.48 20.87 12.78
C TRP A 354 -25.26 21.33 13.62
N ARG A 355 -24.03 21.14 13.09
CA ARG A 355 -22.78 21.48 13.79
C ARG A 355 -21.95 22.46 12.99
N TYR A 356 -21.41 23.46 13.67
CA TYR A 356 -20.36 24.31 13.12
C TYR A 356 -19.02 23.56 13.19
N GLN A 357 -18.30 23.53 12.10
CA GLN A 357 -16.92 23.08 12.07
C GLN A 357 -16.00 24.29 11.95
N ILE A 358 -15.27 24.57 13.01
CA ILE A 358 -14.32 25.68 13.08
C ILE A 358 -12.92 25.08 13.20
N GLY A 359 -11.94 25.68 12.54
CA GLY A 359 -10.54 25.32 12.68
C GLY A 359 -10.09 25.46 14.13
N SER A 360 -9.23 24.56 14.57
CA SER A 360 -8.73 24.50 15.92
C SER A 360 -7.23 24.79 15.97
N ALA A 361 -6.79 25.56 16.95
CA ALA A 361 -5.38 25.83 17.18
C ALA A 361 -4.54 24.58 17.43
N ASN A 362 -5.16 23.52 17.99
CA ASN A 362 -4.45 22.34 18.46
C ASN A 362 -4.97 21.02 17.83
N ASN A 363 -5.86 21.10 16.84
CA ASN A 363 -6.48 19.91 16.28
C ASN A 363 -6.49 19.93 14.74
N GLU A 364 -5.55 19.20 14.16
CA GLU A 364 -5.41 19.04 12.72
C GLU A 364 -6.64 18.38 12.06
N SER A 365 -7.34 17.50 12.79
CA SER A 365 -8.52 16.81 12.26
C SER A 365 -9.68 17.75 11.97
N SER A 366 -9.82 18.86 12.72
CA SER A 366 -10.83 19.88 12.46
C SER A 366 -10.61 20.57 11.12
N TRP A 367 -9.37 20.95 10.81
CA TRP A 367 -9.01 21.56 9.52
C TRP A 367 -9.20 20.58 8.36
N LYS A 368 -8.76 19.32 8.53
CA LYS A 368 -8.96 18.25 7.53
C LYS A 368 -10.44 18.05 7.23
N SER A 369 -11.29 18.05 8.25
CA SER A 369 -12.74 17.91 8.08
C SER A 369 -13.34 19.08 7.28
N ILE A 370 -12.91 20.33 7.53
CA ILE A 370 -13.36 21.52 6.82
C ILE A 370 -12.95 21.44 5.34
N PHE A 371 -11.70 21.06 5.06
CA PHE A 371 -11.14 21.08 3.70
C PHE A 371 -11.56 19.90 2.82
N LYS A 372 -12.05 18.81 3.42
CA LYS A 372 -12.50 17.60 2.73
C LYS A 372 -14.03 17.50 2.58
N THR A 373 -14.77 18.55 2.83
CA THR A 373 -16.23 18.57 2.63
C THR A 373 -16.60 18.48 1.14
N ASN A 374 -17.86 18.22 0.85
CA ASN A 374 -18.34 18.15 -0.53
C ASN A 374 -18.26 19.52 -1.23
N LYS A 375 -18.33 19.50 -2.56
CA LYS A 375 -18.11 20.69 -3.41
C LYS A 375 -19.06 21.87 -3.09
N GLU A 376 -20.31 21.59 -2.73
CA GLU A 376 -21.30 22.64 -2.45
C GLU A 376 -21.01 23.33 -1.10
N ASP A 377 -20.75 22.52 -0.06
CA ASP A 377 -20.45 23.04 1.27
C ASP A 377 -19.09 23.76 1.32
N LEU A 378 -18.19 23.46 0.39
CA LEU A 378 -16.84 24.04 0.33
C LEU A 378 -16.81 25.45 -0.31
N LYS A 379 -17.86 25.89 -1.01
CA LYS A 379 -17.86 27.15 -1.79
C LYS A 379 -17.48 28.36 -0.95
N GLU A 380 -18.11 28.52 0.19
CA GLU A 380 -17.89 29.70 1.05
C GLU A 380 -16.54 29.62 1.75
N THR A 381 -16.15 28.45 2.23
CA THR A 381 -14.81 28.20 2.79
C THR A 381 -13.72 28.56 1.79
N LYS A 382 -13.85 28.09 0.54
CA LYS A 382 -12.93 28.42 -0.55
C LYS A 382 -12.88 29.93 -0.82
N ARG A 383 -14.02 30.58 -0.95
CA ARG A 383 -14.10 32.05 -1.21
C ARG A 383 -13.32 32.82 -0.14
N ILE A 384 -13.59 32.54 1.14
CA ILE A 384 -12.97 33.25 2.26
C ILE A 384 -11.46 32.91 2.33
N LEU A 385 -11.08 31.67 2.14
CA LEU A 385 -9.67 31.28 2.13
C LEU A 385 -8.88 31.96 1.00
N ILE A 386 -9.43 31.97 -0.22
CA ILE A 386 -8.78 32.63 -1.36
C ILE A 386 -8.67 34.12 -1.16
N GLU A 387 -9.71 34.76 -0.58
CA GLU A 387 -9.66 36.16 -0.22
C GLU A 387 -8.56 36.47 0.80
N LEU A 388 -8.42 35.64 1.87
CA LEU A 388 -7.32 35.79 2.82
C LEU A 388 -5.96 35.58 2.13
N LEU A 389 -5.80 34.52 1.35
CA LEU A 389 -4.54 34.23 0.63
C LEU A 389 -4.16 35.35 -0.35
N SER A 390 -5.12 36.14 -0.82
CA SER A 390 -4.87 37.26 -1.72
C SER A 390 -4.37 38.52 -1.00
N ARG A 391 -4.54 38.64 0.33
CA ARG A 391 -4.14 39.78 1.12
C ARG A 391 -2.63 39.91 1.36
N SER A 392 -1.87 38.79 1.27
CA SER A 392 -0.44 38.82 1.46
C SER A 392 0.29 37.79 0.57
N ASN A 393 1.50 38.09 0.17
CA ASN A 393 2.36 37.15 -0.56
C ASN A 393 3.03 36.14 0.36
N LYS A 394 3.14 36.45 1.67
CA LYS A 394 3.67 35.56 2.70
C LYS A 394 2.99 35.89 4.02
N PHE A 395 2.59 34.88 4.75
CA PHE A 395 1.95 35.03 6.06
C PHE A 395 2.96 34.83 7.18
N THR A 396 2.78 35.61 8.22
CA THR A 396 3.42 35.53 9.54
C THR A 396 2.38 35.89 10.58
N ASP A 397 2.61 35.56 11.85
CA ASP A 397 1.70 35.94 12.94
C ASP A 397 1.47 37.46 13.03
N GLU A 398 2.49 38.27 12.73
CA GLU A 398 2.38 39.74 12.66
C GLU A 398 1.42 40.21 11.55
N VAL A 399 1.57 39.61 10.34
CA VAL A 399 0.67 39.92 9.20
C VAL A 399 -0.77 39.52 9.53
N LEU A 400 -0.98 38.39 10.19
CA LEU A 400 -2.31 37.95 10.59
C LEU A 400 -2.91 38.86 11.66
N ASN A 401 -2.14 39.29 12.65
CA ASN A 401 -2.62 40.26 13.65
C ASN A 401 -3.04 41.62 12.99
N ASN A 402 -2.27 42.14 12.05
CA ASN A 402 -2.64 43.35 11.32
C ASN A 402 -3.95 43.17 10.54
N ILE A 403 -4.16 42.00 9.89
CA ILE A 403 -5.42 41.71 9.18
C ILE A 403 -6.61 41.58 10.14
N ILE A 404 -6.39 41.13 11.37
CA ILE A 404 -7.45 40.98 12.38
C ILE A 404 -7.84 42.33 12.99
N ASP A 405 -6.88 43.24 13.09
CA ASP A 405 -7.06 44.58 13.71
C ASP A 405 -7.62 45.62 12.73
N ASP A 406 -7.50 45.39 11.40
CA ASP A 406 -8.09 46.23 10.32
C ASP A 406 -9.59 45.91 10.12
#